data_1860a0286e2b5a2afe890f802260f456
#
_entry.id   1860a0286e2b5a2afe890f802260f456
#
_cell.length_a   1.000
_cell.length_b   1.000
_cell.length_c   1.000
_cell.angle_alpha   90.00
_cell.angle_beta   90.00
_cell.angle_gamma   90.00
#
_symmetry.space_group_name_H-M   'P 1'
#
loop_
_entity.id
_entity.type
_entity.pdbx_description
1 polymer ?
#
loop_
_entity_poly.entity_id
_entity_poly.type
_entity_poly.pdbx_seq_one_letter_code
_entity_poly.pdbx_strand_id
1 'polypeptide(L)'
;PDTKVLAWSKEERHYKNGSYEKLDLMEFFNFNQEGKVDAFRQWKSIDSSNFGKSYGGKFIGKDDNEYSGRPLVFSDRNEVEIIEKLIKDYNDMNVEEFSKPFADVSILNNYKGEVEKIKKEDMAGLFKDYKSVNWVPYAIVPLKIYNTDAASGVQVMSKETRVFKNGKVWEKELFEIFYFDLEGKITSMTQYARDF
;
A
#
# COMPACT_ATOMS: atom_id res chain seq x y z
N PRO A 1 35.02 -1.95 -32.20
CA PRO A 1 33.64 -2.46 -32.28
C PRO A 1 33.11 -2.62 -30.87
N ASP A 2 31.85 -2.23 -30.66
CA ASP A 2 31.19 -2.41 -29.38
C ASP A 2 30.97 -3.91 -29.11
N THR A 3 31.24 -4.32 -27.89
CA THR A 3 31.03 -5.71 -27.49
C THR A 3 29.60 -5.88 -26.97
N LYS A 4 28.93 -6.92 -27.48
CA LYS A 4 27.58 -7.27 -27.07
C LYS A 4 27.59 -8.57 -26.30
N VAL A 5 26.94 -8.56 -25.13
CA VAL A 5 26.82 -9.72 -24.25
C VAL A 5 25.36 -10.04 -24.03
N LEU A 6 24.98 -11.29 -24.26
CA LEU A 6 23.70 -11.83 -23.87
C LEU A 6 23.90 -12.69 -22.63
N ALA A 7 23.02 -12.50 -21.65
CA ALA A 7 22.99 -13.28 -20.42
C ALA A 7 21.60 -13.88 -20.21
N TRP A 8 21.55 -15.11 -19.72
CA TRP A 8 20.36 -15.74 -19.19
C TRP A 8 20.60 -15.98 -17.71
N SER A 9 19.71 -15.43 -16.89
CA SER A 9 19.87 -15.47 -15.43
C SER A 9 18.54 -15.74 -14.74
N LYS A 10 18.63 -16.17 -13.49
CA LYS A 10 17.50 -16.20 -12.57
C LYS A 10 17.73 -15.14 -11.53
N GLU A 11 16.71 -14.32 -11.29
CA GLU A 11 16.74 -13.28 -10.27
C GLU A 11 15.63 -13.53 -9.27
N GLU A 12 15.92 -13.35 -7.99
CA GLU A 12 14.94 -13.33 -6.92
C GLU A 12 14.98 -11.97 -6.27
N ARG A 13 13.84 -11.24 -6.35
CA ARG A 13 13.67 -9.91 -5.78
C ARG A 13 12.82 -10.01 -4.53
N HIS A 14 13.35 -9.56 -3.42
CA HIS A 14 12.62 -9.39 -2.17
C HIS A 14 12.43 -7.91 -1.90
N TYR A 15 11.18 -7.51 -1.72
CA TYR A 15 10.82 -6.13 -1.42
C TYR A 15 10.71 -5.93 0.09
N LYS A 16 10.93 -4.70 0.55
CA LYS A 16 10.86 -4.35 1.98
C LYS A 16 9.49 -4.60 2.61
N ASN A 17 8.44 -4.60 1.81
CA ASN A 17 7.06 -4.92 2.24
C ASN A 17 6.78 -6.43 2.35
N GLY A 18 7.80 -7.29 2.16
CA GLY A 18 7.68 -8.76 2.24
C GLY A 18 7.22 -9.43 0.94
N SER A 19 6.88 -8.67 -0.11
CA SER A 19 6.59 -9.26 -1.41
C SER A 19 7.87 -9.78 -2.10
N TYR A 20 7.71 -10.72 -3.02
CA TYR A 20 8.83 -11.24 -3.80
C TYR A 20 8.43 -11.58 -5.24
N GLU A 21 9.42 -11.59 -6.12
CA GLU A 21 9.33 -12.14 -7.47
C GLU A 21 10.55 -13.05 -7.74
N LYS A 22 10.30 -14.17 -8.40
CA LYS A 22 11.35 -15.01 -9.02
C LYS A 22 11.18 -14.87 -10.52
N LEU A 23 12.25 -14.51 -11.19
CA LEU A 23 12.26 -14.12 -12.59
C LEU A 23 13.29 -14.96 -13.37
N ASP A 24 12.88 -15.41 -14.56
CA ASP A 24 13.81 -15.83 -15.60
C ASP A 24 14.08 -14.63 -16.50
N LEU A 25 15.33 -14.27 -16.65
CA LEU A 25 15.77 -13.10 -17.38
C LEU A 25 16.56 -13.48 -18.62
N MET A 26 16.29 -12.73 -19.70
CA MET A 26 17.21 -12.63 -20.84
C MET A 26 17.64 -11.17 -20.94
N GLU A 27 18.93 -10.95 -20.87
CA GLU A 27 19.52 -9.63 -20.75
C GLU A 27 20.51 -9.39 -21.87
N PHE A 28 20.50 -8.19 -22.39
CA PHE A 28 21.40 -7.74 -23.44
C PHE A 28 22.15 -6.50 -22.98
N PHE A 29 23.47 -6.62 -22.91
CA PHE A 29 24.38 -5.55 -22.55
C PHE A 29 25.18 -5.12 -23.78
N ASN A 30 25.28 -3.82 -24.01
CA ASN A 30 26.20 -3.25 -24.97
C ASN A 30 27.32 -2.55 -24.19
N PHE A 31 28.57 -2.92 -24.50
CA PHE A 31 29.76 -2.32 -23.90
C PHE A 31 30.44 -1.42 -24.92
N ASN A 32 30.72 -0.22 -24.54
CA ASN A 32 31.49 0.73 -25.34
C ASN A 32 33.00 0.36 -25.37
N GLN A 33 33.78 1.15 -26.06
CA GLN A 33 35.23 0.94 -26.19
C GLN A 33 36.00 1.06 -24.88
N GLU A 34 35.42 1.71 -23.87
CA GLU A 34 35.99 1.84 -22.51
C GLU A 34 35.62 0.66 -21.60
N GLY A 35 34.88 -0.33 -22.11
CA GLY A 35 34.39 -1.47 -21.34
C GLY A 35 33.23 -1.13 -20.39
N LYS A 36 32.56 0.00 -20.58
CA LYS A 36 31.38 0.39 -19.79
C LYS A 36 30.10 0.03 -20.52
N VAL A 37 29.09 -0.37 -19.77
CA VAL A 37 27.74 -0.59 -20.30
C VAL A 37 27.14 0.77 -20.70
N ASP A 38 26.81 0.93 -21.97
CA ASP A 38 26.19 2.13 -22.54
C ASP A 38 24.75 1.90 -23.02
N ALA A 39 24.34 0.61 -23.16
CA ALA A 39 22.96 0.25 -23.41
C ALA A 39 22.63 -1.08 -22.73
N PHE A 40 21.41 -1.17 -22.22
CA PHE A 40 20.88 -2.35 -21.54
C PHE A 40 19.44 -2.61 -21.97
N ARG A 41 19.10 -3.87 -22.21
CA ARG A 41 17.73 -4.33 -22.45
C ARG A 41 17.50 -5.62 -21.70
N GLN A 42 16.32 -5.74 -21.11
CA GLN A 42 15.93 -6.93 -20.34
C GLN A 42 14.56 -7.41 -20.78
N TRP A 43 14.42 -8.68 -20.94
CA TRP A 43 13.16 -9.39 -21.05
C TRP A 43 13.03 -10.30 -19.84
N LYS A 44 11.83 -10.33 -19.25
CA LYS A 44 11.56 -11.12 -18.06
C LYS A 44 10.38 -12.06 -18.28
N SER A 45 10.49 -13.26 -17.69
CA SER A 45 9.37 -14.14 -17.43
C SER A 45 9.24 -14.37 -15.94
N ILE A 46 8.04 -14.24 -15.40
CA ILE A 46 7.78 -14.47 -13.98
C ILE A 46 7.64 -15.97 -13.76
N ASP A 47 8.56 -16.57 -13.01
CA ASP A 47 8.51 -17.95 -12.57
C ASP A 47 7.55 -18.09 -11.37
N SER A 48 7.72 -17.25 -10.33
CA SER A 48 6.82 -17.20 -9.19
C SER A 48 6.84 -15.83 -8.52
N SER A 49 5.73 -15.47 -7.89
CA SER A 49 5.65 -14.25 -7.08
C SER A 49 4.53 -14.37 -6.04
N ASN A 50 4.60 -13.58 -4.98
CA ASN A 50 3.53 -13.42 -4.02
C ASN A 50 2.72 -12.14 -4.24
N PHE A 51 2.89 -11.46 -5.37
CA PHE A 51 1.96 -10.41 -5.80
C PHE A 51 0.57 -10.93 -6.17
N GLY A 52 0.39 -12.25 -6.10
CA GLY A 52 -0.88 -12.91 -6.36
C GLY A 52 -1.21 -13.06 -7.84
N LYS A 53 -2.25 -13.85 -8.10
CA LYS A 53 -2.82 -14.05 -9.43
C LYS A 53 -4.03 -13.13 -9.61
N SER A 54 -4.30 -12.77 -10.86
CA SER A 54 -5.49 -12.01 -11.23
C SER A 54 -6.76 -12.88 -11.10
N TYR A 55 -7.73 -12.43 -10.30
CA TYR A 55 -9.02 -13.10 -10.14
C TYR A 55 -10.17 -12.11 -10.34
N GLY A 56 -10.54 -11.87 -11.58
CA GLY A 56 -11.81 -11.31 -11.98
C GLY A 56 -12.04 -9.79 -11.82
N GLY A 57 -11.45 -9.13 -10.85
CA GLY A 57 -11.62 -7.68 -10.65
C GLY A 57 -10.73 -6.87 -11.58
N LYS A 58 -11.18 -5.65 -11.95
CA LYS A 58 -10.39 -4.71 -12.75
C LYS A 58 -10.47 -3.31 -12.17
N PHE A 59 -9.38 -2.57 -12.27
CA PHE A 59 -9.38 -1.14 -12.03
C PHE A 59 -9.91 -0.43 -13.28
N ILE A 60 -10.97 0.35 -13.12
CA ILE A 60 -11.57 1.10 -14.23
C ILE A 60 -10.96 2.50 -14.33
N GLY A 61 -10.71 3.14 -13.18
CA GLY A 61 -10.29 4.54 -13.12
C GLY A 61 -11.42 5.53 -13.40
N LYS A 62 -11.14 6.81 -13.30
CA LYS A 62 -12.09 7.89 -13.64
C LYS A 62 -11.78 8.54 -14.98
N ASP A 63 -10.55 8.46 -15.45
CA ASP A 63 -10.04 9.08 -16.67
C ASP A 63 -9.08 8.11 -17.38
N ASP A 64 -8.41 8.53 -18.43
CA ASP A 64 -7.35 7.79 -19.12
C ASP A 64 -6.13 7.62 -18.19
N ASN A 65 -6.29 6.71 -17.26
CA ASN A 65 -5.26 6.35 -16.30
C ASN A 65 -4.48 5.15 -16.85
N GLU A 66 -3.16 5.16 -16.71
CA GLU A 66 -2.27 4.07 -17.16
C GLU A 66 -2.61 2.70 -16.54
N TYR A 67 -3.34 2.69 -15.44
CA TYR A 67 -3.78 1.47 -14.73
C TYR A 67 -5.16 0.98 -15.19
N SER A 68 -5.88 1.74 -16.00
CA SER A 68 -7.23 1.38 -16.47
C SER A 68 -7.22 0.03 -17.17
N GLY A 69 -8.16 -0.83 -16.81
CA GLY A 69 -8.30 -2.19 -17.34
C GLY A 69 -7.34 -3.22 -16.75
N ARG A 70 -6.36 -2.82 -15.92
CA ARG A 70 -5.50 -3.78 -15.22
C ARG A 70 -6.29 -4.59 -14.19
N PRO A 71 -6.01 -5.89 -14.06
CA PRO A 71 -6.70 -6.70 -13.06
C PRO A 71 -6.30 -6.29 -11.63
N LEU A 72 -7.21 -6.53 -10.70
CA LEU A 72 -6.94 -6.47 -9.28
C LEU A 72 -6.41 -7.82 -8.80
N VAL A 73 -5.42 -7.80 -7.93
CA VAL A 73 -4.79 -8.98 -7.36
C VAL A 73 -4.61 -8.79 -5.86
N PHE A 74 -4.51 -9.89 -5.12
CA PHE A 74 -4.09 -9.82 -3.73
C PHE A 74 -2.60 -9.46 -3.64
N SER A 75 -2.25 -8.52 -2.76
CA SER A 75 -0.88 -8.23 -2.36
C SER A 75 -0.34 -9.29 -1.38
N ASP A 76 0.34 -8.93 -0.34
CA ASP A 76 0.87 -9.89 0.61
C ASP A 76 0.26 -9.76 2.02
N ARG A 77 0.60 -10.71 2.89
CA ARG A 77 0.08 -10.78 4.24
C ARG A 77 0.68 -9.70 5.18
N ASN A 78 1.90 -9.24 4.92
CA ASN A 78 2.57 -8.24 5.75
C ASN A 78 1.74 -6.96 5.90
N GLU A 79 1.13 -6.50 4.81
CA GLU A 79 0.31 -5.29 4.82
C GLU A 79 -0.94 -5.48 5.68
N VAL A 80 -1.52 -6.68 5.68
CA VAL A 80 -2.62 -7.03 6.58
C VAL A 80 -2.17 -6.97 8.03
N GLU A 81 -1.01 -7.53 8.36
CA GLU A 81 -0.47 -7.54 9.72
C GLU A 81 -0.15 -6.12 10.21
N ILE A 82 0.33 -5.24 9.31
CA ILE A 82 0.52 -3.81 9.62
C ILE A 82 -0.82 -3.15 9.98
N ILE A 83 -1.87 -3.43 9.22
CA ILE A 83 -3.21 -2.86 9.49
C ILE A 83 -3.83 -3.45 10.74
N GLU A 84 -3.70 -4.76 11.00
CA GLU A 84 -4.18 -5.38 12.24
C GLU A 84 -3.51 -4.72 13.47
N LYS A 85 -2.19 -4.52 13.40
CA LYS A 85 -1.47 -3.81 14.46
C LYS A 85 -1.90 -2.35 14.58
N LEU A 86 -2.07 -1.65 13.46
CA LEU A 86 -2.54 -0.26 13.43
C LEU A 86 -3.88 -0.10 14.14
N ILE A 87 -4.85 -0.99 13.84
CA ILE A 87 -6.17 -1.00 14.48
C ILE A 87 -6.06 -1.24 15.99
N LYS A 88 -5.21 -2.18 16.39
CA LYS A 88 -4.95 -2.44 17.79
C LYS A 88 -4.40 -1.21 18.52
N ASP A 89 -3.35 -0.59 17.94
CA ASP A 89 -2.69 0.58 18.54
C ASP A 89 -3.65 1.79 18.60
N TYR A 90 -4.53 1.95 17.60
CA TYR A 90 -5.61 2.94 17.62
C TYR A 90 -6.57 2.70 18.78
N ASN A 91 -7.06 1.48 18.94
CA ASN A 91 -7.99 1.11 20.00
C ASN A 91 -7.37 1.24 21.41
N ASP A 92 -6.07 0.99 21.52
CA ASP A 92 -5.30 1.20 22.75
C ASP A 92 -4.98 2.70 22.99
N MET A 93 -5.34 3.58 22.04
CA MET A 93 -4.98 5.01 22.02
C MET A 93 -3.46 5.24 22.16
N ASN A 94 -2.67 4.31 21.65
CA ASN A 94 -1.22 4.35 21.68
C ASN A 94 -0.69 5.09 20.43
N VAL A 95 -0.64 6.41 20.52
CA VAL A 95 -0.27 7.26 19.37
C VAL A 95 1.15 7.01 18.86
N GLU A 96 2.07 6.65 19.76
CA GLU A 96 3.46 6.38 19.37
C GLU A 96 3.55 5.17 18.44
N GLU A 97 2.93 4.05 18.81
CA GLU A 97 2.89 2.85 17.98
C GLU A 97 2.02 3.04 16.74
N PHE A 98 0.85 3.67 16.89
CA PHE A 98 -0.07 3.97 15.78
C PHE A 98 0.61 4.77 14.66
N SER A 99 1.47 5.71 15.00
CA SER A 99 2.14 6.56 14.00
C SER A 99 3.28 5.86 13.24
N LYS A 100 3.85 4.77 13.77
CA LYS A 100 5.06 4.12 13.20
C LYS A 100 4.91 3.65 11.74
N PRO A 101 3.79 3.02 11.33
CA PRO A 101 3.64 2.54 9.97
C PRO A 101 3.43 3.66 8.93
N PHE A 102 3.14 4.89 9.33
CA PHE A 102 2.96 5.99 8.39
C PHE A 102 4.31 6.55 7.88
N ALA A 103 4.31 7.01 6.64
CA ALA A 103 5.37 7.84 6.09
C ALA A 103 5.42 9.20 6.83
N ASP A 104 6.53 9.95 6.68
CA ASP A 104 6.69 11.27 7.33
C ASP A 104 5.56 12.23 6.96
N VAL A 105 5.06 12.08 5.75
CA VAL A 105 3.88 12.80 5.23
C VAL A 105 2.97 11.82 4.52
N SER A 106 1.70 11.79 4.91
CA SER A 106 0.66 10.97 4.31
C SER A 106 -0.52 11.82 3.85
N ILE A 107 -1.26 11.33 2.86
CA ILE A 107 -2.45 11.99 2.32
C ILE A 107 -3.71 11.25 2.80
N LEU A 108 -4.61 11.97 3.42
CA LEU A 108 -5.94 11.46 3.76
C LEU A 108 -6.99 12.12 2.85
N ASN A 109 -7.65 11.30 2.03
CA ASN A 109 -8.89 11.66 1.35
C ASN A 109 -10.04 11.25 2.26
N ASN A 110 -10.57 12.17 3.04
CA ASN A 110 -11.59 11.85 4.04
C ASN A 110 -12.98 11.70 3.42
N TYR A 111 -13.90 11.10 4.18
CA TYR A 111 -15.27 10.84 3.72
C TYR A 111 -16.14 12.12 3.48
N LYS A 112 -15.65 13.30 3.86
CA LYS A 112 -16.31 14.57 3.55
C LYS A 112 -15.89 15.14 2.20
N GLY A 113 -14.96 14.47 1.50
CA GLY A 113 -14.39 14.92 0.22
C GLY A 113 -13.24 15.91 0.38
N GLU A 114 -12.70 16.05 1.58
CA GLU A 114 -11.54 16.88 1.88
C GLU A 114 -10.25 16.08 1.70
N VAL A 115 -9.20 16.74 1.23
CA VAL A 115 -7.84 16.16 1.12
C VAL A 115 -6.97 16.80 2.19
N GLU A 116 -6.54 15.98 3.12
CA GLU A 116 -5.70 16.40 4.24
C GLU A 116 -4.29 15.87 4.07
N LYS A 117 -3.31 16.74 4.29
CA LYS A 117 -1.90 16.37 4.36
C LYS A 117 -1.52 16.21 5.83
N ILE A 118 -1.29 14.98 6.24
CA ILE A 118 -0.98 14.63 7.61
C ILE A 118 0.52 14.43 7.74
N LYS A 119 1.16 15.19 8.60
CA LYS A 119 2.53 14.93 8.99
C LYS A 119 2.55 13.98 10.18
N LYS A 120 3.48 13.03 10.17
CA LYS A 120 3.62 12.05 11.25
C LYS A 120 3.78 12.70 12.63
N GLU A 121 4.52 13.80 12.71
CA GLU A 121 4.72 14.58 13.95
C GLU A 121 3.42 15.16 14.52
N ASP A 122 2.45 15.51 13.66
CA ASP A 122 1.16 16.08 14.07
C ASP A 122 0.21 15.03 14.67
N MET A 123 0.49 13.74 14.46
CA MET A 123 -0.33 12.65 14.99
C MET A 123 -0.29 12.58 16.52
N ALA A 124 0.71 13.17 17.17
CA ALA A 124 0.82 13.20 18.65
C ALA A 124 -0.44 13.73 19.35
N GLY A 125 -1.22 14.60 18.66
CA GLY A 125 -2.47 15.14 19.16
C GLY A 125 -3.74 14.34 18.81
N LEU A 126 -3.62 13.21 18.13
CA LEU A 126 -4.76 12.47 17.56
C LEU A 126 -5.86 12.17 18.57
N PHE A 127 -5.50 11.71 19.75
CA PHE A 127 -6.47 11.26 20.79
C PHE A 127 -6.80 12.32 21.82
N LYS A 128 -6.32 13.57 21.67
CA LYS A 128 -6.46 14.62 22.70
C LYS A 128 -7.90 14.90 23.13
N ASP A 129 -8.86 14.78 22.21
CA ASP A 129 -10.27 15.09 22.43
C ASP A 129 -11.13 13.86 22.71
N TYR A 130 -10.57 12.65 22.59
CA TYR A 130 -11.31 11.42 22.79
C TYR A 130 -11.19 10.90 24.22
N LYS A 131 -12.29 10.36 24.73
CA LYS A 131 -12.36 9.57 25.96
C LYS A 131 -12.05 8.11 25.67
N SER A 132 -12.57 7.61 24.57
CA SER A 132 -12.30 6.27 24.05
C SER A 132 -12.56 6.20 22.54
N VAL A 133 -11.91 5.25 21.90
CA VAL A 133 -12.14 4.89 20.50
C VAL A 133 -12.30 3.38 20.42
N ASN A 134 -13.03 2.91 19.40
CA ASN A 134 -13.21 1.50 19.13
C ASN A 134 -13.40 1.29 17.63
N TRP A 135 -12.38 0.75 16.99
CA TRP A 135 -12.35 0.45 15.56
C TRP A 135 -12.37 -1.07 15.38
N VAL A 136 -13.49 -1.59 14.87
CA VAL A 136 -13.77 -3.03 14.77
C VAL A 136 -13.87 -3.42 13.29
N PRO A 137 -12.87 -4.11 12.73
CA PRO A 137 -12.92 -4.55 11.35
C PRO A 137 -13.87 -5.72 11.16
N TYR A 138 -14.59 -5.76 10.04
CA TYR A 138 -15.35 -6.92 9.55
C TYR A 138 -14.51 -7.71 8.54
N ALA A 139 -13.71 -7.00 7.73
CA ALA A 139 -12.82 -7.58 6.76
C ALA A 139 -11.60 -6.68 6.52
N ILE A 140 -10.46 -7.31 6.33
CA ILE A 140 -9.21 -6.68 5.92
C ILE A 140 -8.75 -7.43 4.66
N VAL A 141 -8.68 -6.74 3.53
CA VAL A 141 -8.43 -7.35 2.21
C VAL A 141 -7.23 -6.69 1.54
N PRO A 142 -6.11 -7.41 1.33
CA PRO A 142 -4.91 -6.89 0.71
C PRO A 142 -5.06 -6.88 -0.82
N LEU A 143 -5.70 -5.86 -1.36
CA LEU A 143 -6.01 -5.74 -2.78
C LEU A 143 -5.16 -4.66 -3.44
N LYS A 144 -4.53 -4.98 -4.58
CA LYS A 144 -3.76 -4.02 -5.37
C LYS A 144 -4.04 -4.15 -6.87
N ILE A 145 -3.63 -3.17 -7.65
CA ILE A 145 -3.64 -3.24 -9.10
C ILE A 145 -2.43 -4.07 -9.56
N TYR A 146 -2.65 -4.99 -10.50
CA TYR A 146 -1.58 -5.83 -11.05
C TYR A 146 -0.48 -4.99 -11.70
N ASN A 147 0.76 -5.42 -11.49
CA ASN A 147 1.97 -4.80 -12.03
C ASN A 147 2.11 -3.32 -11.68
N THR A 148 1.78 -2.98 -10.44
CA THR A 148 2.10 -1.70 -9.81
C THR A 148 3.11 -1.97 -8.72
N ASP A 149 4.33 -1.45 -8.88
CA ASP A 149 5.32 -1.49 -7.80
C ASP A 149 4.93 -0.44 -6.76
N ALA A 150 5.05 -0.76 -5.49
CA ALA A 150 4.73 0.07 -4.35
C ALA A 150 3.26 0.48 -4.16
N ALA A 151 2.43 0.48 -5.17
CA ALA A 151 1.01 0.81 -5.02
C ALA A 151 0.19 -0.39 -4.54
N SER A 152 0.65 -1.07 -3.50
CA SER A 152 -0.15 -2.05 -2.79
C SER A 152 -1.20 -1.34 -1.95
N GLY A 153 -2.34 -1.96 -1.77
CA GLY A 153 -3.42 -1.43 -0.98
C GLY A 153 -4.03 -2.47 -0.07
N VAL A 154 -4.49 -2.03 1.09
CA VAL A 154 -5.32 -2.84 1.97
C VAL A 154 -6.64 -2.13 2.16
N GLN A 155 -7.72 -2.85 1.90
CA GLN A 155 -9.08 -2.37 2.13
C GLN A 155 -9.57 -2.87 3.47
N VAL A 156 -10.14 -1.97 4.27
CA VAL A 156 -10.71 -2.28 5.57
C VAL A 156 -12.19 -1.90 5.56
N MET A 157 -13.04 -2.86 5.86
CA MET A 157 -14.45 -2.64 6.15
C MET A 157 -14.65 -2.78 7.64
N SER A 158 -15.18 -1.74 8.28
CA SER A 158 -15.20 -1.67 9.73
C SER A 158 -16.37 -0.86 10.27
N LYS A 159 -16.57 -1.02 11.57
CA LYS A 159 -17.33 -0.07 12.39
C LYS A 159 -16.36 0.69 13.27
N GLU A 160 -16.51 2.01 13.33
CA GLU A 160 -15.74 2.84 14.25
C GLU A 160 -16.66 3.67 15.15
N THR A 161 -16.32 3.69 16.44
CA THR A 161 -17.00 4.51 17.47
C THR A 161 -15.96 5.37 18.17
N ARG A 162 -16.21 6.69 18.25
CA ARG A 162 -15.39 7.65 18.99
C ARG A 162 -16.26 8.32 20.06
N VAL A 163 -15.83 8.22 21.32
CA VAL A 163 -16.47 8.93 22.42
C VAL A 163 -15.60 10.11 22.80
N PHE A 164 -16.13 11.33 22.64
CA PHE A 164 -15.41 12.55 22.96
C PHE A 164 -15.46 12.83 24.47
N LYS A 165 -14.49 13.58 25.00
CA LYS A 165 -14.45 14.02 26.40
C LYS A 165 -15.66 14.85 26.83
N ASN A 166 -16.30 15.56 25.87
CA ASN A 166 -17.53 16.32 26.10
C ASN A 166 -18.81 15.45 26.08
N GLY A 167 -18.70 14.14 25.96
CA GLY A 167 -19.81 13.19 25.93
C GLY A 167 -20.42 12.94 24.55
N LYS A 168 -20.02 13.68 23.51
CA LYS A 168 -20.47 13.42 22.14
C LYS A 168 -19.98 12.04 21.71
N VAL A 169 -20.84 11.32 20.99
CA VAL A 169 -20.49 10.03 20.34
C VAL A 169 -20.55 10.24 18.83
N TRP A 170 -19.53 9.77 18.13
CA TRP A 170 -19.48 9.63 16.68
C TRP A 170 -19.35 8.14 16.37
N GLU A 171 -20.21 7.64 15.50
CA GLU A 171 -20.22 6.24 15.09
C GLU A 171 -20.53 6.15 13.60
N LYS A 172 -19.74 5.36 12.87
CA LYS A 172 -19.87 5.14 11.42
C LYS A 172 -19.47 3.73 11.03
N GLU A 173 -20.07 3.23 9.95
CA GLU A 173 -19.42 2.20 9.15
C GLU A 173 -18.47 2.86 8.18
N LEU A 174 -17.26 2.28 8.07
CA LEU A 174 -16.18 2.77 7.23
C LEU A 174 -15.82 1.75 6.17
N PHE A 175 -15.46 2.26 5.00
CA PHE A 175 -14.68 1.57 3.99
C PHE A 175 -13.43 2.40 3.73
N GLU A 176 -12.28 1.82 4.02
CA GLU A 176 -10.99 2.52 3.99
C GLU A 176 -10.02 1.78 3.10
N ILE A 177 -9.21 2.51 2.34
CA ILE A 177 -8.17 1.96 1.48
C ILE A 177 -6.85 2.61 1.92
N PHE A 178 -5.92 1.78 2.36
CA PHE A 178 -4.57 2.18 2.73
C PHE A 178 -3.61 1.84 1.60
N TYR A 179 -2.74 2.78 1.23
CA TYR A 179 -1.74 2.62 0.19
C TYR A 179 -0.34 2.66 0.80
N PHE A 180 0.50 1.73 0.38
CA PHE A 180 1.84 1.51 0.91
C PHE A 180 2.89 1.83 -0.15
N ASP A 181 4.04 2.32 0.29
CA ASP A 181 5.24 2.43 -0.53
C ASP A 181 6.09 1.14 -0.50
N LEU A 182 7.21 1.15 -1.24
CA LEU A 182 8.15 0.01 -1.28
C LEU A 182 8.82 -0.27 0.07
N GLU A 183 8.76 0.66 1.01
CA GLU A 183 9.33 0.53 2.34
C GLU A 183 8.32 0.03 3.37
N GLY A 184 7.08 -0.28 2.90
CA GLY A 184 5.98 -0.74 3.71
C GLY A 184 5.39 0.37 4.60
N LYS A 185 5.53 1.64 4.19
CA LYS A 185 4.94 2.78 4.89
C LYS A 185 3.62 3.17 4.24
N ILE A 186 2.64 3.54 5.07
CA ILE A 186 1.36 4.08 4.62
C ILE A 186 1.60 5.51 4.13
N THR A 187 1.42 5.73 2.84
CA THR A 187 1.61 7.04 2.18
C THR A 187 0.30 7.76 1.93
N SER A 188 -0.79 7.02 1.79
CA SER A 188 -2.10 7.62 1.65
C SER A 188 -3.22 6.70 2.14
N MET A 189 -4.34 7.32 2.44
CA MET A 189 -5.57 6.64 2.83
C MET A 189 -6.76 7.33 2.17
N THR A 190 -7.72 6.55 1.69
CA THR A 190 -9.03 7.04 1.24
C THR A 190 -10.09 6.45 2.13
N GLN A 191 -10.98 7.28 2.65
CA GLN A 191 -12.01 6.90 3.58
C GLN A 191 -13.40 7.23 3.03
N TYR A 192 -14.29 6.26 3.08
CA TYR A 192 -15.73 6.40 2.87
C TYR A 192 -16.46 6.07 4.17
N ALA A 193 -17.58 6.72 4.41
CA ALA A 193 -18.37 6.49 5.62
C ALA A 193 -19.88 6.51 5.33
N ARG A 194 -20.64 5.73 6.10
CA ARG A 194 -22.09 5.81 6.14
C ARG A 194 -22.60 5.78 7.57
N ASP A 195 -23.79 6.33 7.78
CA ASP A 195 -24.54 6.17 9.02
C ASP A 195 -25.16 4.76 9.13
N PHE A 196 -25.45 4.31 10.34
CA PHE A 196 -26.20 3.08 10.63
C PHE A 196 -27.68 3.28 10.41
#